data_cdfbb249002c5c81c46afffcbda6b4c3
#
_entry.id   cdfbb249002c5c81c46afffcbda6b4c3
#
_cell.length_a   1.000
_cell.length_b   1.000
_cell.length_c   1.000
_cell.angle_alpha   90.00
_cell.angle_beta   90.00
_cell.angle_gamma   90.00
#
_symmetry.space_group_name_H-M   'P 1'
#
loop_
_entity.id
_entity.type
_entity.pdbx_description
1 polymer ?
#
loop_
_entity_poly.entity_id
_entity_poly.type
_entity_poly.pdbx_seq_one_letter_code
_entity_poly.pdbx_strand_id
1 'polypeptide(L)'
;MAEKFNRATFTRNFLKNITRIKNPDEMLADAKSSSLEKTLGVWDLIILGVGAIIGSGIFAIVGIAAAGDGSSLGAGPGLVVSMIIAAVACVFSALCYSEFATMIPVAGGAYTYTFATLGEFAAWMVGWVLMLEYAIGFIAVACAWSNHFMQFLQGFSHAMPWVKDIPVWLTNDVFTVSNMVAQNPDLSVPTILGVPICINIPAIFIVVLMTAILVKGTKDSAKMAGLMVVIKLAVIALFVIAGAFFVRPENWTPFAPNGVAGIFAGAFLIFFAYIGFDALATAAEECKNPQKDLPVGIIGSLIVTTIVYVLVALVLTGMVDTSSPVSADFLKAPMAYCMMLAKQNWAAGLISIGSLAGLTSVLLVLEMAATRILYAMSRDHFISKRFQKIHPKFKTPALLTWTVGGLAVLGILTLNLSVAAELCNYGTFTSFIIVCLAVLILRHTDPNRPRPFKVPWSPLLPVLGIICCGGLMVYKSMEAGSSALLFPVWLGVGAIIYLLYGFIRNRDNENRIHKELVHGFLREESEEQQ
;
A
#
# COMPACT_ATOMS: atom_id res chain seq x y z
N MET A 1 45.03 -8.61 24.11
CA MET A 1 45.40 -7.47 23.24
C MET A 1 44.17 -7.13 22.41
N ALA A 2 43.60 -5.94 22.56
CA ALA A 2 42.51 -5.50 21.69
C ALA A 2 43.08 -5.23 20.29
N GLU A 3 42.81 -6.12 19.35
CA GLU A 3 43.24 -5.98 17.98
C GLU A 3 42.64 -4.69 17.41
N LYS A 4 43.51 -3.82 16.88
CA LYS A 4 43.10 -2.55 16.28
C LYS A 4 42.07 -2.83 15.20
N PHE A 5 40.85 -2.37 15.43
CA PHE A 5 39.77 -2.35 14.43
C PHE A 5 40.32 -1.79 13.11
N ASN A 6 40.48 -2.67 12.11
CA ASN A 6 41.02 -2.29 10.82
C ASN A 6 39.94 -1.62 9.99
N ARG A 7 39.88 -0.28 10.07
CA ARG A 7 38.92 0.55 9.35
C ARG A 7 38.88 0.25 7.84
N ALA A 8 40.01 -0.03 7.22
CA ALA A 8 40.08 -0.28 5.79
C ALA A 8 39.40 -1.60 5.40
N THR A 9 39.61 -2.68 6.15
CA THR A 9 38.94 -3.97 5.95
C THR A 9 37.42 -3.85 6.20
N PHE A 10 37.04 -3.15 7.27
CA PHE A 10 35.65 -2.89 7.58
C PHE A 10 34.95 -2.13 6.45
N THR A 11 35.51 -1.00 5.99
CA THR A 11 34.95 -0.20 4.90
C THR A 11 34.83 -1.00 3.61
N ARG A 12 35.83 -1.80 3.29
CA ARG A 12 35.82 -2.68 2.10
C ARG A 12 34.73 -3.74 2.18
N ASN A 13 34.56 -4.40 3.32
CA ASN A 13 33.53 -5.42 3.53
C ASN A 13 32.13 -4.78 3.52
N PHE A 14 31.98 -3.61 4.12
CA PHE A 14 30.73 -2.86 4.11
C PHE A 14 30.31 -2.46 2.68
N LEU A 15 31.24 -1.89 1.88
CA LEU A 15 30.98 -1.54 0.49
C LEU A 15 30.63 -2.78 -0.37
N LYS A 16 31.30 -3.91 -0.12
CA LYS A 16 30.99 -5.17 -0.80
C LYS A 16 29.58 -5.68 -0.46
N ASN A 17 29.13 -5.49 0.77
CA ASN A 17 27.78 -5.86 1.18
C ASN A 17 26.72 -4.95 0.57
N ILE A 18 26.94 -3.64 0.49
CA ILE A 18 26.00 -2.68 -0.13
C ILE A 18 25.61 -3.09 -1.56
N THR A 19 26.59 -3.57 -2.32
CA THR A 19 26.43 -3.95 -3.73
C THR A 19 26.18 -5.44 -3.93
N ARG A 20 26.03 -6.23 -2.86
CA ARG A 20 25.81 -7.67 -2.93
C ARG A 20 24.48 -7.96 -3.62
N ILE A 21 24.53 -8.65 -4.74
CA ILE A 21 23.35 -9.15 -5.48
C ILE A 21 23.05 -10.57 -5.00
N LYS A 22 21.77 -10.87 -4.75
CA LYS A 22 21.31 -12.21 -4.44
C LYS A 22 21.07 -12.98 -5.75
N ASN A 23 21.63 -14.19 -5.84
CA ASN A 23 21.52 -15.00 -7.06
C ASN A 23 20.07 -15.41 -7.32
N PRO A 24 19.47 -15.05 -8.47
CA PRO A 24 18.11 -15.45 -8.81
C PRO A 24 17.88 -16.96 -8.84
N ASP A 25 18.89 -17.76 -9.17
CA ASP A 25 18.77 -19.22 -9.25
C ASP A 25 18.68 -19.85 -7.85
N GLU A 26 19.40 -19.28 -6.86
CA GLU A 26 19.23 -19.65 -5.45
C GLU A 26 17.83 -19.31 -4.94
N MET A 27 17.31 -18.12 -5.30
CA MET A 27 15.92 -17.72 -4.96
C MET A 27 14.89 -18.69 -5.52
N LEU A 28 15.07 -19.13 -6.77
CA LEU A 28 14.20 -20.12 -7.43
C LEU A 28 14.29 -21.51 -6.78
N ALA A 29 15.48 -21.90 -6.32
CA ALA A 29 15.66 -23.14 -5.58
C ALA A 29 14.95 -23.11 -4.22
N ASP A 30 15.07 -21.99 -3.50
CA ASP A 30 14.35 -21.74 -2.24
C ASP A 30 12.82 -21.80 -2.42
N ALA A 31 12.30 -21.19 -3.51
CA ALA A 31 10.87 -21.20 -3.82
C ALA A 31 10.35 -22.59 -4.20
N LYS A 32 11.16 -23.43 -4.87
CA LYS A 32 10.80 -24.82 -5.18
C LYS A 32 10.66 -25.70 -3.93
N SER A 33 11.36 -25.35 -2.85
CA SER A 33 11.25 -26.03 -1.56
C SER A 33 10.04 -25.55 -0.72
N SER A 34 9.33 -24.54 -1.19
CA SER A 34 8.12 -24.01 -0.55
C SER A 34 7.00 -25.06 -0.55
N SER A 35 6.32 -25.21 0.58
CA SER A 35 5.19 -26.14 0.76
C SER A 35 3.84 -25.54 0.36
N LEU A 36 3.83 -24.44 -0.41
CA LEU A 36 2.60 -23.77 -0.85
C LEU A 36 1.91 -24.55 -1.98
N GLU A 37 0.60 -24.75 -1.86
CA GLU A 37 -0.19 -25.44 -2.88
C GLU A 37 -0.48 -24.51 -4.06
N LYS A 38 -0.20 -24.98 -5.29
CA LYS A 38 -0.47 -24.26 -6.53
C LYS A 38 -1.93 -24.39 -6.94
N THR A 39 -2.77 -23.48 -6.45
CA THR A 39 -4.23 -23.53 -6.64
C THR A 39 -4.76 -22.44 -7.56
N LEU A 40 -4.07 -21.29 -7.68
CA LEU A 40 -4.56 -20.10 -8.38
C LEU A 40 -4.43 -20.19 -9.89
N GLY A 41 -5.54 -20.03 -10.62
CA GLY A 41 -5.60 -19.86 -12.07
C GLY A 41 -5.78 -18.39 -12.46
N VAL A 42 -5.91 -18.12 -13.78
CA VAL A 42 -6.04 -16.75 -14.33
C VAL A 42 -7.21 -15.98 -13.72
N TRP A 43 -8.39 -16.58 -13.64
CA TRP A 43 -9.59 -15.93 -13.11
C TRP A 43 -9.48 -15.65 -11.61
N ASP A 44 -8.87 -16.58 -10.86
CA ASP A 44 -8.62 -16.39 -9.44
C ASP A 44 -7.69 -15.21 -9.21
N LEU A 45 -6.65 -15.05 -10.06
CA LEU A 45 -5.73 -13.93 -10.01
C LEU A 45 -6.40 -12.59 -10.37
N ILE A 46 -7.25 -12.56 -11.40
CA ILE A 46 -8.00 -11.34 -11.77
C ILE A 46 -8.91 -10.93 -10.61
N ILE A 47 -9.68 -11.88 -10.04
CA ILE A 47 -10.57 -11.60 -8.91
C ILE A 47 -9.77 -11.15 -7.68
N LEU A 48 -8.65 -11.80 -7.40
CA LEU A 48 -7.76 -11.44 -6.30
C LEU A 48 -7.20 -10.03 -6.50
N GLY A 49 -6.75 -9.70 -7.72
CA GLY A 49 -6.23 -8.38 -8.06
C GLY A 49 -7.29 -7.28 -7.97
N VAL A 50 -8.46 -7.48 -8.56
CA VAL A 50 -9.60 -6.57 -8.40
C VAL A 50 -9.97 -6.44 -6.93
N GLY A 51 -9.87 -7.55 -6.17
CA GLY A 51 -10.08 -7.57 -4.73
C GLY A 51 -9.08 -6.74 -3.95
N ALA A 52 -7.82 -6.76 -4.32
CA ALA A 52 -6.75 -6.00 -3.69
C ALA A 52 -6.80 -4.51 -4.06
N ILE A 53 -7.09 -4.19 -5.32
CA ILE A 53 -7.10 -2.81 -5.84
C ILE A 53 -8.33 -2.03 -5.35
N ILE A 54 -9.54 -2.59 -5.45
CA ILE A 54 -10.78 -1.89 -5.07
C ILE A 54 -10.88 -1.77 -3.54
N GLY A 55 -10.60 -0.59 -3.03
CA GLY A 55 -10.55 -0.27 -1.59
C GLY A 55 -10.98 1.16 -1.28
N SER A 56 -10.32 1.76 -0.29
CA SER A 56 -10.61 3.13 0.17
C SER A 56 -10.42 4.19 -0.91
N GLY A 57 -9.61 3.91 -1.93
CA GLY A 57 -9.44 4.82 -3.06
C GLY A 57 -10.77 5.16 -3.72
N ILE A 58 -11.57 4.16 -4.07
CA ILE A 58 -12.86 4.38 -4.74
C ILE A 58 -14.01 4.68 -3.75
N PHE A 59 -13.95 4.17 -2.52
CA PHE A 59 -15.02 4.38 -1.55
C PHE A 59 -14.90 5.71 -0.79
N ALA A 60 -13.69 6.26 -0.61
CA ALA A 60 -13.44 7.47 0.17
C ALA A 60 -12.62 8.52 -0.60
N ILE A 61 -11.42 8.18 -1.10
CA ILE A 61 -10.51 9.15 -1.74
C ILE A 61 -11.10 9.77 -3.00
N VAL A 62 -11.96 9.05 -3.73
CA VAL A 62 -12.61 9.56 -4.95
C VAL A 62 -13.36 10.88 -4.72
N GLY A 63 -13.99 11.08 -3.55
CA GLY A 63 -14.67 12.33 -3.21
C GLY A 63 -13.67 13.48 -3.04
N ILE A 64 -12.57 13.24 -2.36
CA ILE A 64 -11.50 14.22 -2.16
C ILE A 64 -10.84 14.54 -3.50
N ALA A 65 -10.56 13.55 -4.33
CA ALA A 65 -9.97 13.75 -5.65
C ALA A 65 -10.90 14.52 -6.61
N ALA A 66 -12.24 14.37 -6.45
CA ALA A 66 -13.23 15.12 -7.23
C ALA A 66 -13.33 16.58 -6.79
N ALA A 67 -13.52 16.83 -5.50
CA ALA A 67 -13.88 18.14 -4.98
C ALA A 67 -12.72 18.92 -4.35
N GLY A 68 -11.63 18.24 -3.96
CA GLY A 68 -10.59 18.81 -3.10
C GLY A 68 -10.96 18.77 -1.62
N ASP A 69 -9.99 19.04 -0.74
CA ASP A 69 -10.19 19.06 0.72
C ASP A 69 -9.55 20.28 1.42
N GLY A 70 -9.22 21.32 0.66
CA GLY A 70 -8.49 22.49 1.14
C GLY A 70 -6.97 22.32 1.16
N SER A 71 -6.45 21.09 1.19
CA SER A 71 -5.02 20.79 1.03
C SER A 71 -4.66 20.36 -0.40
N SER A 72 -5.64 19.92 -1.18
CA SER A 72 -5.51 19.45 -2.55
C SER A 72 -6.60 20.04 -3.44
N LEU A 73 -6.25 20.35 -4.69
CA LEU A 73 -7.21 20.81 -5.70
C LEU A 73 -8.08 19.65 -6.18
N GLY A 74 -9.39 19.89 -6.30
CA GLY A 74 -10.31 18.93 -6.89
C GLY A 74 -10.22 18.89 -8.41
N ALA A 75 -10.33 17.70 -9.00
CA ALA A 75 -10.35 17.52 -10.45
C ALA A 75 -11.70 17.89 -11.10
N GLY A 76 -12.76 17.96 -10.32
CA GLY A 76 -14.12 18.07 -10.85
C GLY A 76 -14.50 16.85 -11.71
N PRO A 77 -15.33 17.04 -12.74
CA PRO A 77 -15.61 16.01 -13.75
C PRO A 77 -14.37 15.50 -14.49
N GLY A 78 -13.29 16.32 -14.57
CA GLY A 78 -11.98 15.92 -15.08
C GLY A 78 -11.34 14.74 -14.33
N LEU A 79 -11.91 14.31 -13.19
CA LEU A 79 -11.50 13.11 -12.47
C LEU A 79 -11.45 11.86 -13.35
N VAL A 80 -12.30 11.76 -14.37
CA VAL A 80 -12.22 10.67 -15.37
C VAL A 80 -10.86 10.63 -16.05
N VAL A 81 -10.34 11.80 -16.44
CA VAL A 81 -9.01 11.93 -17.04
C VAL A 81 -7.92 11.61 -16.02
N SER A 82 -8.10 12.05 -14.76
CA SER A 82 -7.20 11.72 -13.65
C SER A 82 -7.08 10.20 -13.44
N MET A 83 -8.20 9.47 -13.49
CA MET A 83 -8.22 8.01 -13.39
C MET A 83 -7.50 7.33 -14.56
N ILE A 84 -7.67 7.83 -15.77
CA ILE A 84 -6.97 7.29 -16.95
C ILE A 84 -5.46 7.54 -16.85
N ILE A 85 -5.02 8.74 -16.42
CA ILE A 85 -3.61 9.06 -16.21
C ILE A 85 -3.00 8.11 -15.17
N ALA A 86 -3.66 7.92 -14.03
CA ALA A 86 -3.21 7.00 -13.00
C ALA A 86 -3.15 5.55 -13.49
N ALA A 87 -4.18 5.09 -14.24
CA ALA A 87 -4.21 3.76 -14.84
C ALA A 87 -3.05 3.53 -15.80
N VAL A 88 -2.76 4.50 -16.69
CA VAL A 88 -1.65 4.41 -17.66
C VAL A 88 -0.31 4.30 -16.94
N ALA A 89 -0.07 5.10 -15.90
CA ALA A 89 1.12 4.99 -15.07
C ALA A 89 1.25 3.60 -14.42
N CYS A 90 0.14 3.06 -13.90
CA CYS A 90 0.09 1.71 -13.34
C CYS A 90 0.36 0.62 -14.38
N VAL A 91 -0.20 0.72 -15.59
CA VAL A 91 -0.01 -0.28 -16.66
C VAL A 91 1.46 -0.39 -17.05
N PHE A 92 2.20 0.71 -17.19
CA PHE A 92 3.62 0.66 -17.50
C PHE A 92 4.42 -0.08 -16.42
N SER A 93 4.13 0.21 -15.16
CA SER A 93 4.77 -0.47 -14.03
C SER A 93 4.34 -1.94 -13.94
N ALA A 94 3.05 -2.24 -14.14
CA ALA A 94 2.50 -3.59 -14.11
C ALA A 94 3.12 -4.52 -15.15
N LEU A 95 3.43 -4.00 -16.35
CA LEU A 95 4.16 -4.74 -17.37
C LEU A 95 5.57 -5.12 -16.89
N CYS A 96 6.27 -4.21 -16.20
CA CYS A 96 7.58 -4.47 -15.62
C CYS A 96 7.51 -5.50 -14.48
N TYR A 97 6.52 -5.37 -13.59
CA TYR A 97 6.23 -6.39 -12.56
C TYR A 97 5.95 -7.76 -13.17
N SER A 98 5.18 -7.81 -14.26
CA SER A 98 4.86 -9.06 -14.98
C SER A 98 6.11 -9.73 -15.56
N GLU A 99 7.08 -8.96 -16.10
CA GLU A 99 8.35 -9.52 -16.59
C GLU A 99 9.13 -10.15 -15.44
N PHE A 100 9.27 -9.45 -14.29
CA PHE A 100 9.96 -10.01 -13.13
C PHE A 100 9.24 -11.21 -12.52
N ALA A 101 7.93 -11.12 -12.33
CA ALA A 101 7.13 -12.19 -11.73
C ALA A 101 7.20 -13.50 -12.55
N THR A 102 7.39 -13.40 -13.87
CA THR A 102 7.57 -14.58 -14.73
C THR A 102 9.01 -15.14 -14.73
N MET A 103 10.00 -14.27 -14.54
CA MET A 103 11.41 -14.68 -14.48
C MET A 103 11.80 -15.24 -13.11
N ILE A 104 11.31 -14.62 -12.05
CA ILE A 104 11.64 -14.94 -10.65
C ILE A 104 10.31 -15.06 -9.88
N PRO A 105 9.54 -16.15 -10.10
CA PRO A 105 8.25 -16.37 -9.44
C PRO A 105 8.44 -16.76 -7.97
N VAL A 106 8.94 -15.80 -7.17
CA VAL A 106 9.21 -15.92 -5.74
C VAL A 106 8.39 -14.89 -4.98
N ALA A 107 7.87 -15.25 -3.82
CA ALA A 107 7.21 -14.30 -2.93
C ALA A 107 8.18 -13.19 -2.47
N GLY A 108 7.69 -11.94 -2.41
CA GLY A 108 8.48 -10.78 -1.98
C GLY A 108 8.44 -9.58 -2.94
N GLY A 109 7.89 -9.75 -4.15
CA GLY A 109 7.63 -8.66 -5.09
C GLY A 109 8.85 -7.78 -5.36
N ALA A 110 8.66 -6.46 -5.39
CA ALA A 110 9.69 -5.47 -5.71
C ALA A 110 10.95 -5.57 -4.85
N TYR A 111 10.83 -5.91 -3.56
CA TYR A 111 11.98 -6.13 -2.68
C TYR A 111 12.92 -7.21 -3.23
N THR A 112 12.35 -8.37 -3.56
CA THR A 112 13.12 -9.52 -4.08
C THR A 112 13.74 -9.20 -5.43
N TYR A 113 13.01 -8.55 -6.34
CA TYR A 113 13.49 -8.16 -7.66
C TYR A 113 14.65 -7.17 -7.57
N THR A 114 14.55 -6.22 -6.65
CA THR A 114 15.63 -5.23 -6.41
C THR A 114 16.88 -5.89 -5.85
N PHE A 115 16.74 -6.88 -4.96
CA PHE A 115 17.89 -7.61 -4.41
C PHE A 115 18.60 -8.44 -5.49
N ALA A 116 17.85 -8.97 -6.45
CA ALA A 116 18.39 -9.71 -7.59
C ALA A 116 19.07 -8.83 -8.65
N THR A 117 18.90 -7.50 -8.61
CA THR A 117 19.33 -6.59 -9.70
C THR A 117 20.20 -5.44 -9.25
N LEU A 118 19.82 -4.74 -8.19
CA LEU A 118 20.43 -3.49 -7.73
C LEU A 118 21.29 -3.66 -6.46
N GLY A 119 21.19 -4.80 -5.83
CA GLY A 119 21.97 -5.15 -4.64
C GLY A 119 21.28 -4.83 -3.30
N GLU A 120 22.03 -5.10 -2.23
CA GLU A 120 21.53 -5.17 -0.86
C GLU A 120 20.93 -3.83 -0.36
N PHE A 121 21.63 -2.72 -0.57
CA PHE A 121 21.15 -1.41 -0.12
C PHE A 121 19.87 -0.97 -0.82
N ALA A 122 19.84 -1.16 -2.15
CA ALA A 122 18.65 -0.83 -2.93
C ALA A 122 17.44 -1.69 -2.50
N ALA A 123 17.68 -2.99 -2.25
CA ALA A 123 16.65 -3.89 -1.72
C ALA A 123 16.12 -3.44 -0.35
N TRP A 124 17.04 -3.07 0.57
CA TRP A 124 16.64 -2.49 1.86
C TRP A 124 15.76 -1.25 1.69
N MET A 125 16.20 -0.31 0.84
CA MET A 125 15.45 0.93 0.61
C MET A 125 14.06 0.65 0.01
N VAL A 126 13.95 -0.30 -0.93
CA VAL A 126 12.65 -0.72 -1.46
C VAL A 126 11.81 -1.39 -0.38
N GLY A 127 12.36 -2.28 0.43
CA GLY A 127 11.64 -2.88 1.56
C GLY A 127 11.14 -1.83 2.55
N TRP A 128 11.95 -0.81 2.85
CA TRP A 128 11.60 0.32 3.70
C TRP A 128 10.48 1.18 3.10
N VAL A 129 10.51 1.40 1.79
CA VAL A 129 9.47 2.15 1.05
C VAL A 129 8.18 1.34 0.95
N LEU A 130 8.25 0.03 0.75
CA LEU A 130 7.08 -0.85 0.76
C LEU A 130 6.39 -0.89 2.14
N MET A 131 7.12 -0.63 3.23
CA MET A 131 6.49 -0.42 4.54
C MET A 131 5.64 0.85 4.57
N LEU A 132 6.09 1.92 3.89
CA LEU A 132 5.27 3.13 3.72
C LEU A 132 4.00 2.80 2.92
N GLU A 133 4.12 2.04 1.84
CA GLU A 133 3.00 1.64 1.01
C GLU A 133 1.97 0.79 1.77
N TYR A 134 2.40 -0.30 2.38
CA TYR A 134 1.47 -1.25 2.99
C TYR A 134 1.06 -0.88 4.42
N ALA A 135 1.97 -0.43 5.27
CA ALA A 135 1.63 -0.10 6.65
C ALA A 135 0.91 1.26 6.75
N ILE A 136 1.35 2.27 5.99
CA ILE A 136 0.63 3.56 5.95
C ILE A 136 -0.66 3.43 5.15
N GLY A 137 -0.68 2.65 4.06
CA GLY A 137 -1.91 2.30 3.36
C GLY A 137 -2.93 1.61 4.28
N PHE A 138 -2.49 0.71 5.15
CA PHE A 138 -3.33 0.08 6.18
C PHE A 138 -3.96 1.11 7.13
N ILE A 139 -3.19 2.12 7.57
CA ILE A 139 -3.69 3.24 8.39
C ILE A 139 -4.74 4.05 7.61
N ALA A 140 -4.45 4.41 6.36
CA ALA A 140 -5.38 5.16 5.51
C ALA A 140 -6.72 4.43 5.34
N VAL A 141 -6.67 3.12 5.07
CA VAL A 141 -7.88 2.29 4.93
C VAL A 141 -8.63 2.17 6.25
N ALA A 142 -7.93 2.08 7.40
CA ALA A 142 -8.57 2.04 8.71
C ALA A 142 -9.30 3.36 9.05
N CYS A 143 -8.72 4.50 8.71
CA CYS A 143 -9.36 5.81 8.83
C CYS A 143 -10.60 5.91 7.92
N ALA A 144 -10.49 5.46 6.67
CA ALA A 144 -11.63 5.40 5.75
C ALA A 144 -12.74 4.47 6.28
N TRP A 145 -12.38 3.31 6.83
CA TRP A 145 -13.33 2.39 7.45
C TRP A 145 -14.08 3.04 8.62
N SER A 146 -13.36 3.75 9.48
CA SER A 146 -13.95 4.50 10.60
C SER A 146 -14.98 5.54 10.11
N ASN A 147 -14.65 6.31 9.08
CA ASN A 147 -15.56 7.30 8.48
C ASN A 147 -16.85 6.65 7.96
N HIS A 148 -16.75 5.54 7.22
CA HIS A 148 -17.92 4.81 6.71
C HIS A 148 -18.72 4.16 7.83
N PHE A 149 -18.05 3.65 8.87
CA PHE A 149 -18.73 3.08 10.03
C PHE A 149 -19.53 4.13 10.80
N MET A 150 -18.96 5.29 11.02
CA MET A 150 -19.68 6.40 11.67
C MET A 150 -20.86 6.89 10.84
N GLN A 151 -20.71 6.99 9.52
CA GLN A 151 -21.80 7.36 8.63
C GLN A 151 -22.91 6.30 8.63
N PHE A 152 -22.56 5.02 8.63
CA PHE A 152 -23.51 3.92 8.77
C PHE A 152 -24.30 4.03 10.10
N LEU A 153 -23.61 4.25 11.23
CA LEU A 153 -24.27 4.44 12.52
C LEU A 153 -25.18 5.67 12.54
N GLN A 154 -24.76 6.78 11.95
CA GLN A 154 -25.57 8.00 11.85
C GLN A 154 -26.87 7.77 11.07
N GLY A 155 -26.88 6.86 10.10
CA GLY A 155 -28.11 6.42 9.42
C GLY A 155 -29.16 5.83 10.36
N PHE A 156 -28.76 5.28 11.50
CA PHE A 156 -29.63 4.76 12.55
C PHE A 156 -29.87 5.73 13.71
N SER A 157 -29.47 6.99 13.58
CA SER A 157 -29.58 7.98 14.67
C SER A 157 -31.00 8.24 15.16
N HIS A 158 -32.03 7.95 14.35
CA HIS A 158 -33.42 7.98 14.80
C HIS A 158 -33.75 6.85 15.77
N ALA A 159 -33.21 5.65 15.55
CA ALA A 159 -33.40 4.49 16.41
C ALA A 159 -32.43 4.48 17.61
N MET A 160 -31.26 5.10 17.44
CA MET A 160 -30.19 5.17 18.43
C MET A 160 -29.73 6.64 18.62
N PRO A 161 -30.48 7.46 19.37
CA PRO A 161 -30.20 8.90 19.51
C PRO A 161 -28.79 9.22 20.02
N TRP A 162 -28.23 8.38 20.89
CA TRP A 162 -26.88 8.52 21.47
C TRP A 162 -25.76 8.57 20.42
N VAL A 163 -26.01 8.08 19.18
CA VAL A 163 -25.02 8.14 18.09
C VAL A 163 -24.68 9.59 17.73
N LYS A 164 -25.63 10.52 17.86
CA LYS A 164 -25.41 11.95 17.62
C LYS A 164 -24.52 12.61 18.67
N ASP A 165 -24.49 12.05 19.87
CA ASP A 165 -23.75 12.58 21.01
C ASP A 165 -22.32 12.03 21.10
N ILE A 166 -21.90 11.19 20.14
CA ILE A 166 -20.53 10.65 20.12
C ILE A 166 -19.56 11.82 19.86
N PRO A 167 -18.62 12.08 20.79
CA PRO A 167 -17.67 13.17 20.64
C PRO A 167 -16.79 12.99 19.41
N VAL A 168 -16.55 14.05 18.65
CA VAL A 168 -15.74 14.03 17.42
C VAL A 168 -14.30 13.57 17.66
N TRP A 169 -13.76 13.82 18.83
CA TRP A 169 -12.39 13.40 19.21
C TRP A 169 -12.26 11.90 19.46
N LEU A 170 -13.36 11.15 19.58
CA LEU A 170 -13.36 9.67 19.66
C LEU A 170 -13.48 8.99 18.31
N THR A 171 -13.67 9.72 17.23
CA THR A 171 -13.96 9.15 15.91
C THR A 171 -13.14 9.74 14.78
N ASN A 172 -12.28 10.72 15.08
CA ASN A 172 -11.43 11.37 14.08
C ASN A 172 -9.98 11.48 14.58
N ASP A 173 -9.08 11.84 13.66
CA ASP A 173 -7.69 12.14 13.92
C ASP A 173 -7.47 13.59 14.41
N VAL A 174 -6.26 13.86 14.93
CA VAL A 174 -5.88 15.17 15.49
C VAL A 174 -6.00 16.30 14.46
N PHE A 175 -5.61 16.08 13.21
CA PHE A 175 -5.65 17.12 12.16
C PHE A 175 -7.09 17.49 11.80
N THR A 176 -7.94 16.47 11.62
CA THR A 176 -9.36 16.67 11.32
C THR A 176 -10.04 17.44 12.46
N VAL A 177 -9.80 17.05 13.71
CA VAL A 177 -10.39 17.74 14.88
C VAL A 177 -9.81 19.15 15.04
N SER A 178 -8.53 19.37 14.82
CA SER A 178 -7.94 20.71 14.87
C SER A 178 -8.59 21.67 13.87
N ASN A 179 -8.86 21.18 12.64
CA ASN A 179 -9.56 21.96 11.62
C ASN A 179 -11.03 22.23 12.01
N MET A 180 -11.71 21.26 12.64
CA MET A 180 -13.07 21.45 13.15
C MET A 180 -13.13 22.48 14.27
N VAL A 181 -12.18 22.47 15.20
CA VAL A 181 -12.08 23.46 16.29
C VAL A 181 -11.74 24.84 15.73
N ALA A 182 -10.88 24.94 14.71
CA ALA A 182 -10.59 26.22 14.06
C ALA A 182 -11.81 26.84 13.36
N GLN A 183 -12.70 26.01 12.81
CA GLN A 183 -13.94 26.43 12.17
C GLN A 183 -15.08 26.67 13.18
N ASN A 184 -15.03 26.01 14.33
CA ASN A 184 -16.07 26.03 15.34
C ASN A 184 -15.46 26.09 16.75
N PRO A 185 -15.06 27.28 17.26
CA PRO A 185 -14.37 27.43 18.54
C PRO A 185 -15.15 26.94 19.76
N ASP A 186 -16.49 26.82 19.65
CA ASP A 186 -17.35 26.32 20.72
C ASP A 186 -17.30 24.80 20.90
N LEU A 187 -16.58 24.10 20.01
CA LEU A 187 -16.45 22.65 20.07
C LEU A 187 -15.57 22.24 21.26
N SER A 188 -16.19 21.62 22.26
CA SER A 188 -15.48 21.13 23.44
C SER A 188 -14.66 19.88 23.11
N VAL A 189 -13.35 20.02 23.10
CA VAL A 189 -12.38 18.94 22.84
C VAL A 189 -11.32 18.93 23.93
N PRO A 190 -10.97 17.77 24.52
CA PRO A 190 -9.88 17.70 25.48
C PRO A 190 -8.56 18.07 24.79
N THR A 191 -7.77 18.95 25.42
CA THR A 191 -6.48 19.43 24.89
C THR A 191 -5.36 19.25 25.92
N ILE A 192 -4.16 18.89 25.43
CA ILE A 192 -2.91 18.95 26.21
C ILE A 192 -1.95 19.89 25.48
N LEU A 193 -1.43 20.90 26.18
CA LEU A 193 -0.53 21.91 25.61
C LEU A 193 -1.10 22.60 24.35
N GLY A 194 -2.43 22.76 24.27
CA GLY A 194 -3.09 23.39 23.13
C GLY A 194 -3.31 22.45 21.92
N VAL A 195 -2.91 21.19 22.00
CA VAL A 195 -3.15 20.19 20.96
C VAL A 195 -4.35 19.31 21.36
N PRO A 196 -5.35 19.10 20.48
CA PRO A 196 -6.48 18.21 20.74
C PRO A 196 -5.99 16.77 20.98
N ILE A 197 -6.55 16.11 22.00
CA ILE A 197 -6.35 14.67 22.19
C ILE A 197 -7.44 13.96 21.42
N CYS A 198 -7.05 13.15 20.43
CA CYS A 198 -7.99 12.39 19.61
C CYS A 198 -7.66 10.90 19.66
N ILE A 199 -8.70 10.09 19.76
CA ILE A 199 -8.58 8.62 19.76
C ILE A 199 -9.64 8.08 18.80
N ASN A 200 -9.24 7.76 17.57
CA ASN A 200 -10.18 7.19 16.59
C ASN A 200 -10.51 5.73 16.96
N ILE A 201 -11.46 5.55 17.89
CA ILE A 201 -11.84 4.23 18.44
C ILE A 201 -12.30 3.25 17.37
N PRO A 202 -13.18 3.60 16.39
CA PRO A 202 -13.56 2.66 15.36
C PRO A 202 -12.38 2.19 14.49
N ALA A 203 -11.44 3.08 14.15
CA ALA A 203 -10.24 2.73 13.39
C ALA A 203 -9.31 1.81 14.20
N ILE A 204 -9.10 2.09 15.47
CA ILE A 204 -8.31 1.22 16.37
C ILE A 204 -8.98 -0.16 16.52
N PHE A 205 -10.31 -0.19 16.70
CA PHE A 205 -11.06 -1.43 16.81
C PHE A 205 -10.87 -2.34 15.60
N ILE A 206 -11.04 -1.79 14.38
CA ILE A 206 -10.91 -2.61 13.17
C ILE A 206 -9.47 -3.09 12.96
N VAL A 207 -8.46 -2.27 13.25
CA VAL A 207 -7.05 -2.67 13.18
C VAL A 207 -6.75 -3.83 14.13
N VAL A 208 -7.13 -3.71 15.39
CA VAL A 208 -6.92 -4.78 16.39
C VAL A 208 -7.66 -6.06 15.99
N LEU A 209 -8.88 -5.94 15.48
CA LEU A 209 -9.66 -7.07 15.00
C LEU A 209 -9.00 -7.78 13.83
N MET A 210 -8.52 -7.03 12.81
CA MET A 210 -7.86 -7.59 11.63
C MET A 210 -6.53 -8.25 12.01
N THR A 211 -5.72 -7.60 12.84
CA THR A 211 -4.49 -8.16 13.40
C THR A 211 -4.75 -9.49 14.13
N ALA A 212 -5.77 -9.54 14.97
CA ALA A 212 -6.14 -10.77 15.69
C ALA A 212 -6.59 -11.91 14.76
N ILE A 213 -7.32 -11.57 13.69
CA ILE A 213 -7.75 -12.55 12.67
C ILE A 213 -6.54 -13.08 11.91
N LEU A 214 -5.62 -12.22 11.47
CA LEU A 214 -4.41 -12.63 10.76
C LEU A 214 -3.48 -13.49 11.63
N VAL A 215 -3.35 -13.18 12.90
CA VAL A 215 -2.59 -14.01 13.85
C VAL A 215 -3.17 -15.41 13.99
N LYS A 216 -4.51 -15.55 14.03
CA LYS A 216 -5.19 -16.86 14.15
C LYS A 216 -5.04 -17.76 12.92
N GLY A 217 -4.86 -17.19 11.73
CA GLY A 217 -4.56 -17.95 10.53
C GLY A 217 -5.17 -17.40 9.24
N THR A 218 -4.53 -17.74 8.12
CA THR A 218 -4.82 -17.15 6.79
C THR A 218 -5.93 -17.87 5.99
N LYS A 219 -6.24 -19.15 6.29
CA LYS A 219 -7.23 -19.93 5.50
C LYS A 219 -8.66 -19.39 5.60
N ASP A 220 -9.10 -19.04 6.79
CA ASP A 220 -10.43 -18.47 7.00
C ASP A 220 -10.49 -17.00 6.53
N SER A 221 -9.38 -16.29 6.64
CA SER A 221 -9.23 -14.93 6.12
C SER A 221 -9.40 -14.86 4.60
N ALA A 222 -8.87 -15.83 3.84
CA ALA A 222 -8.98 -15.85 2.37
C ALA A 222 -10.42 -16.07 1.87
N LYS A 223 -11.18 -16.97 2.52
CA LYS A 223 -12.61 -17.18 2.18
C LYS A 223 -13.44 -15.95 2.50
N MET A 224 -13.19 -15.33 3.65
CA MET A 224 -13.88 -14.11 4.07
C MET A 224 -13.55 -12.96 3.11
N ALA A 225 -12.29 -12.79 2.73
CA ALA A 225 -11.87 -11.78 1.74
C ALA A 225 -12.57 -12.00 0.39
N GLY A 226 -12.68 -13.23 -0.11
CA GLY A 226 -13.39 -13.56 -1.35
C GLY A 226 -14.86 -13.15 -1.34
N LEU A 227 -15.58 -13.45 -0.25
CA LEU A 227 -16.97 -13.02 -0.08
C LEU A 227 -17.09 -11.48 -0.08
N MET A 228 -16.19 -10.80 0.61
CA MET A 228 -16.16 -9.33 0.66
C MET A 228 -15.89 -8.70 -0.71
N VAL A 229 -15.09 -9.36 -1.58
CA VAL A 229 -14.86 -8.92 -2.96
C VAL A 229 -16.15 -8.96 -3.77
N VAL A 230 -16.93 -10.03 -3.65
CA VAL A 230 -18.23 -10.12 -4.35
C VAL A 230 -19.19 -9.03 -3.86
N ILE A 231 -19.28 -8.82 -2.55
CA ILE A 231 -20.14 -7.79 -1.95
C ILE A 231 -19.75 -6.40 -2.46
N LYS A 232 -18.47 -6.03 -2.44
CA LYS A 232 -18.03 -4.69 -2.88
C LYS A 232 -18.26 -4.45 -4.36
N LEU A 233 -18.07 -5.44 -5.22
CA LEU A 233 -18.38 -5.32 -6.64
C LEU A 233 -19.88 -5.16 -6.89
N ALA A 234 -20.72 -5.91 -6.18
CA ALA A 234 -22.17 -5.78 -6.27
C ALA A 234 -22.64 -4.38 -5.82
N VAL A 235 -22.04 -3.84 -4.77
CA VAL A 235 -22.36 -2.49 -4.26
C VAL A 235 -21.91 -1.39 -5.22
N ILE A 236 -20.75 -1.52 -5.85
CA ILE A 236 -20.30 -0.57 -6.87
C ILE A 236 -21.20 -0.65 -8.11
N ALA A 237 -21.57 -1.85 -8.54
CA ALA A 237 -22.52 -2.03 -9.64
C ALA A 237 -23.88 -1.40 -9.30
N LEU A 238 -24.37 -1.58 -8.07
CA LEU A 238 -25.58 -0.91 -7.57
C LEU A 238 -25.46 0.61 -7.66
N PHE A 239 -24.33 1.19 -7.21
CA PHE A 239 -24.09 2.63 -7.29
C PHE A 239 -24.11 3.12 -8.74
N VAL A 240 -23.39 2.44 -9.65
CA VAL A 240 -23.30 2.84 -11.06
C VAL A 240 -24.67 2.74 -11.73
N ILE A 241 -25.39 1.62 -11.56
CA ILE A 241 -26.67 1.39 -12.21
C ILE A 241 -27.76 2.32 -11.64
N ALA A 242 -27.91 2.36 -10.32
CA ALA A 242 -28.93 3.21 -9.68
C ALA A 242 -28.60 4.70 -9.80
N GLY A 243 -27.31 5.07 -9.65
CA GLY A 243 -26.87 6.46 -9.72
C GLY A 243 -26.98 7.06 -11.12
N ALA A 244 -26.84 6.24 -12.16
CA ALA A 244 -26.97 6.70 -13.55
C ALA A 244 -28.32 7.38 -13.85
N PHE A 245 -29.39 6.98 -13.15
CA PHE A 245 -30.71 7.61 -13.31
C PHE A 245 -30.81 9.02 -12.69
N PHE A 246 -29.86 9.40 -11.86
CA PHE A 246 -29.81 10.69 -11.16
C PHE A 246 -28.69 11.60 -11.65
N VAL A 247 -27.98 11.21 -12.69
CA VAL A 247 -26.94 12.02 -13.35
C VAL A 247 -27.59 13.24 -13.99
N ARG A 248 -27.00 14.41 -13.73
CA ARG A 248 -27.34 15.69 -14.34
C ARG A 248 -26.16 16.15 -15.20
N PRO A 249 -26.30 16.17 -16.53
CA PRO A 249 -25.20 16.56 -17.43
C PRO A 249 -24.66 17.96 -17.16
N GLU A 250 -25.46 18.85 -16.59
CA GLU A 250 -25.07 20.21 -16.20
C GLU A 250 -23.92 20.20 -15.19
N ASN A 251 -23.87 19.20 -14.30
CA ASN A 251 -22.81 19.05 -13.30
C ASN A 251 -21.42 18.75 -13.93
N TRP A 252 -21.38 18.37 -15.21
CA TRP A 252 -20.12 18.18 -15.92
C TRP A 252 -19.57 19.46 -16.55
N THR A 253 -20.18 20.61 -16.29
CA THR A 253 -19.75 21.91 -16.78
C THR A 253 -19.52 22.88 -15.61
N PRO A 254 -18.29 23.42 -15.42
CA PRO A 254 -17.08 23.21 -16.24
C PRO A 254 -16.45 21.82 -16.03
N PHE A 255 -15.93 21.21 -17.11
CA PHE A 255 -15.34 19.85 -17.04
C PHE A 255 -14.12 19.78 -16.12
N ALA A 256 -13.31 20.81 -16.07
CA ALA A 256 -12.11 20.91 -15.22
C ALA A 256 -12.12 22.27 -14.49
N PRO A 257 -12.85 22.39 -13.34
CA PRO A 257 -12.97 23.66 -12.62
C PRO A 257 -11.62 24.28 -12.23
N ASN A 258 -10.65 23.45 -11.83
CA ASN A 258 -9.31 23.87 -11.46
C ASN A 258 -8.28 23.63 -12.60
N GLY A 259 -8.76 23.49 -13.84
CA GLY A 259 -7.93 23.28 -15.02
C GLY A 259 -7.09 22.01 -14.96
N VAL A 260 -5.96 22.04 -15.67
CA VAL A 260 -5.01 20.92 -15.74
C VAL A 260 -4.40 20.61 -14.37
N ALA A 261 -4.18 21.62 -13.53
CA ALA A 261 -3.65 21.44 -12.19
C ALA A 261 -4.53 20.55 -11.33
N GLY A 262 -5.87 20.78 -11.33
CA GLY A 262 -6.81 19.92 -10.64
C GLY A 262 -6.82 18.49 -11.16
N ILE A 263 -6.70 18.27 -12.48
CA ILE A 263 -6.62 16.93 -13.07
C ILE A 263 -5.37 16.20 -12.58
N PHE A 264 -4.20 16.83 -12.54
CA PHE A 264 -2.96 16.20 -12.06
C PHE A 264 -2.96 15.98 -10.55
N ALA A 265 -3.49 16.91 -9.75
CA ALA A 265 -3.69 16.72 -8.32
C ALA A 265 -4.63 15.54 -8.04
N GLY A 266 -5.76 15.47 -8.77
CA GLY A 266 -6.66 14.33 -8.74
C GLY A 266 -5.99 13.02 -9.17
N ALA A 267 -5.15 13.02 -10.22
CA ALA A 267 -4.44 11.84 -10.68
C ALA A 267 -3.44 11.33 -9.65
N PHE A 268 -2.70 12.22 -8.98
CA PHE A 268 -1.80 11.85 -7.89
C PHE A 268 -2.56 11.20 -6.74
N LEU A 269 -3.68 11.80 -6.31
CA LEU A 269 -4.44 11.32 -5.17
C LEU A 269 -5.17 10.01 -5.48
N ILE A 270 -5.83 9.93 -6.64
CA ILE A 270 -6.59 8.74 -7.06
C ILE A 270 -5.69 7.56 -7.45
N PHE A 271 -4.38 7.79 -7.66
CA PHE A 271 -3.42 6.72 -7.86
C PHE A 271 -3.45 5.72 -6.70
N PHE A 272 -3.71 6.18 -5.48
CA PHE A 272 -3.93 5.34 -4.30
C PHE A 272 -5.01 4.27 -4.54
N ALA A 273 -5.99 4.54 -5.37
CA ALA A 273 -7.04 3.59 -5.70
C ALA A 273 -6.57 2.41 -6.57
N TYR A 274 -5.41 2.53 -7.22
CA TYR A 274 -4.83 1.48 -8.07
C TYR A 274 -3.78 0.61 -7.36
N ILE A 275 -3.40 0.97 -6.14
CA ILE A 275 -2.43 0.21 -5.35
C ILE A 275 -3.01 -1.18 -5.03
N GLY A 276 -2.17 -2.21 -5.12
CA GLY A 276 -2.51 -3.59 -4.77
C GLY A 276 -2.34 -4.61 -5.90
N PHE A 277 -2.19 -4.20 -7.17
CA PHE A 277 -1.90 -5.16 -8.25
C PHE A 277 -0.51 -5.81 -8.09
N ASP A 278 0.43 -5.10 -7.50
CA ASP A 278 1.78 -5.57 -7.18
C ASP A 278 1.76 -6.70 -6.12
N ALA A 279 0.76 -6.71 -5.24
CA ALA A 279 0.52 -7.82 -4.32
C ALA A 279 0.28 -9.16 -5.05
N LEU A 280 -0.25 -9.15 -6.28
CA LEU A 280 -0.38 -10.36 -7.10
C LEU A 280 0.98 -10.99 -7.42
N ALA A 281 2.03 -10.18 -7.59
CA ALA A 281 3.38 -10.71 -7.80
C ALA A 281 3.89 -11.52 -6.60
N THR A 282 3.40 -11.23 -5.40
CA THR A 282 3.75 -12.00 -4.18
C THR A 282 3.06 -13.36 -4.12
N ALA A 283 1.96 -13.57 -4.88
CA ALA A 283 1.22 -14.83 -4.97
C ALA A 283 1.80 -15.79 -6.04
N ALA A 284 2.95 -15.46 -6.63
CA ALA A 284 3.58 -16.22 -7.72
C ALA A 284 3.79 -17.71 -7.38
N GLU A 285 4.14 -18.03 -6.13
CA GLU A 285 4.37 -19.40 -5.66
C GLU A 285 3.08 -20.25 -5.57
N GLU A 286 1.91 -19.58 -5.46
CA GLU A 286 0.59 -20.23 -5.36
C GLU A 286 -0.09 -20.41 -6.75
N CYS A 287 0.52 -19.89 -7.84
CA CYS A 287 -0.02 -19.96 -9.19
C CYS A 287 0.22 -21.32 -9.85
N LYS A 288 -0.78 -21.81 -10.60
CA LYS A 288 -0.68 -23.02 -11.42
C LYS A 288 0.37 -22.85 -12.52
N ASN A 289 0.27 -21.76 -13.29
CA ASN A 289 1.17 -21.42 -14.38
C ASN A 289 1.66 -19.98 -14.26
N PRO A 290 2.57 -19.65 -13.30
CA PRO A 290 2.93 -18.26 -13.00
C PRO A 290 3.44 -17.49 -14.22
N GLN A 291 4.11 -18.18 -15.16
CA GLN A 291 4.66 -17.58 -16.38
C GLN A 291 3.61 -17.04 -17.36
N LYS A 292 2.39 -17.60 -17.35
CA LYS A 292 1.29 -17.18 -18.23
C LYS A 292 0.21 -16.43 -17.45
N ASP A 293 -0.13 -16.95 -16.26
CA ASP A 293 -1.30 -16.53 -15.52
C ASP A 293 -1.07 -15.18 -14.80
N LEU A 294 0.16 -14.92 -14.28
CA LEU A 294 0.47 -13.68 -13.58
C LEU A 294 0.36 -12.42 -14.45
N PRO A 295 0.95 -12.36 -15.66
CA PRO A 295 0.79 -11.18 -16.51
C PRO A 295 -0.67 -10.89 -16.83
N VAL A 296 -1.45 -11.93 -17.16
CA VAL A 296 -2.88 -11.79 -17.48
C VAL A 296 -3.67 -11.37 -16.24
N GLY A 297 -3.34 -11.91 -15.06
CA GLY A 297 -3.96 -11.54 -13.80
C GLY A 297 -3.72 -10.08 -13.43
N ILE A 298 -2.45 -9.63 -13.50
CA ILE A 298 -2.03 -8.28 -13.17
C ILE A 298 -2.66 -7.25 -14.12
N ILE A 299 -2.49 -7.44 -15.43
CA ILE A 299 -3.00 -6.50 -16.45
C ILE A 299 -4.52 -6.54 -16.51
N GLY A 300 -5.11 -7.73 -16.45
CA GLY A 300 -6.57 -7.93 -16.50
C GLY A 300 -7.27 -7.27 -15.30
N SER A 301 -6.72 -7.40 -14.10
CA SER A 301 -7.28 -6.72 -12.92
C SER A 301 -7.24 -5.20 -13.03
N LEU A 302 -6.16 -4.62 -13.57
CA LEU A 302 -6.06 -3.18 -13.82
C LEU A 302 -7.08 -2.69 -14.85
N ILE A 303 -7.27 -3.41 -15.94
CA ILE A 303 -8.25 -3.04 -16.98
C ILE A 303 -9.67 -3.05 -16.40
N VAL A 304 -10.06 -4.15 -15.74
CA VAL A 304 -11.39 -4.27 -15.13
C VAL A 304 -11.61 -3.16 -14.11
N THR A 305 -10.65 -2.91 -13.23
CA THR A 305 -10.74 -1.87 -12.20
C THR A 305 -10.83 -0.48 -12.82
N THR A 306 -10.05 -0.18 -13.86
CA THR A 306 -10.10 1.12 -14.54
C THR A 306 -11.47 1.40 -15.14
N ILE A 307 -12.06 0.40 -15.80
CA ILE A 307 -13.43 0.54 -16.35
C ILE A 307 -14.43 0.86 -15.25
N VAL A 308 -14.37 0.12 -14.15
CA VAL A 308 -15.24 0.32 -12.99
C VAL A 308 -15.05 1.73 -12.39
N TYR A 309 -13.81 2.18 -12.25
CA TYR A 309 -13.49 3.49 -11.67
C TYR A 309 -13.95 4.65 -12.53
N VAL A 310 -13.76 4.56 -13.85
CA VAL A 310 -14.26 5.56 -14.80
C VAL A 310 -15.79 5.67 -14.73
N LEU A 311 -16.50 4.55 -14.66
CA LEU A 311 -17.97 4.54 -14.52
C LEU A 311 -18.41 5.18 -13.20
N VAL A 312 -17.72 4.87 -12.09
CA VAL A 312 -18.00 5.49 -10.79
C VAL A 312 -17.75 6.99 -10.84
N ALA A 313 -16.64 7.45 -11.44
CA ALA A 313 -16.31 8.87 -11.55
C ALA A 313 -17.36 9.64 -12.36
N LEU A 314 -17.79 9.09 -13.49
CA LEU A 314 -18.85 9.68 -14.32
C LEU A 314 -20.16 9.85 -13.54
N VAL A 315 -20.61 8.80 -12.87
CA VAL A 315 -21.86 8.84 -12.11
C VAL A 315 -21.74 9.80 -10.93
N LEU A 316 -20.65 9.71 -10.15
CA LEU A 316 -20.43 10.53 -8.96
C LEU A 316 -20.41 12.02 -9.29
N THR A 317 -19.60 12.44 -10.28
CA THR A 317 -19.50 13.85 -10.69
C THR A 317 -20.72 14.34 -11.45
N GLY A 318 -21.51 13.44 -12.05
CA GLY A 318 -22.79 13.77 -12.64
C GLY A 318 -23.91 13.94 -11.62
N MET A 319 -23.81 13.31 -10.44
CA MET A 319 -24.83 13.44 -9.37
C MET A 319 -24.60 14.66 -8.47
N VAL A 320 -23.34 15.10 -8.29
CA VAL A 320 -22.94 16.19 -7.40
C VAL A 320 -22.12 17.21 -8.18
N ASP A 321 -22.48 18.48 -8.03
CA ASP A 321 -21.66 19.59 -8.51
C ASP A 321 -20.40 19.71 -7.64
N THR A 322 -19.27 19.29 -8.22
CA THR A 322 -17.96 19.30 -7.57
C THR A 322 -17.14 20.56 -7.86
N SER A 323 -17.71 21.52 -8.60
CA SER A 323 -17.12 22.86 -8.82
C SER A 323 -17.39 23.81 -7.66
N SER A 324 -18.41 23.52 -6.85
CA SER A 324 -18.81 24.25 -5.66
C SER A 324 -18.33 23.53 -4.38
N PRO A 325 -18.20 24.25 -3.23
CA PRO A 325 -17.85 23.61 -1.96
C PRO A 325 -18.84 22.48 -1.61
N VAL A 326 -18.29 21.30 -1.37
CA VAL A 326 -19.07 20.11 -1.00
C VAL A 326 -19.13 19.93 0.51
N SER A 327 -20.12 19.14 0.98
CA SER A 327 -20.24 18.83 2.40
C SER A 327 -19.11 17.89 2.88
N ALA A 328 -18.78 17.97 4.18
CA ALA A 328 -17.83 17.05 4.80
C ALA A 328 -18.27 15.58 4.69
N ASP A 329 -19.58 15.31 4.63
CA ASP A 329 -20.11 13.95 4.47
C ASP A 329 -19.82 13.38 3.07
N PHE A 330 -19.82 14.23 2.03
CA PHE A 330 -19.39 13.83 0.69
C PHE A 330 -17.91 13.41 0.69
N LEU A 331 -17.04 14.17 1.34
CA LEU A 331 -15.62 13.85 1.40
C LEU A 331 -15.33 12.54 2.17
N LYS A 332 -16.19 12.19 3.14
CA LYS A 332 -16.03 10.98 3.95
C LYS A 332 -16.53 9.71 3.26
N ALA A 333 -17.68 9.77 2.59
CA ALA A 333 -18.30 8.61 1.94
C ALA A 333 -19.14 9.03 0.70
N PRO A 334 -18.43 9.40 -0.39
CA PRO A 334 -19.03 10.08 -1.55
C PRO A 334 -20.16 9.31 -2.22
N MET A 335 -20.03 7.99 -2.42
CA MET A 335 -21.08 7.20 -3.08
C MET A 335 -22.37 7.10 -2.26
N ALA A 336 -22.23 6.87 -0.95
CA ALA A 336 -23.39 6.81 -0.07
C ALA A 336 -24.10 8.19 0.03
N TYR A 337 -23.31 9.26 0.10
CA TYR A 337 -23.82 10.63 0.09
C TYR A 337 -24.62 10.96 -1.18
N CYS A 338 -24.10 10.60 -2.36
CA CYS A 338 -24.81 10.78 -3.62
C CYS A 338 -26.19 10.11 -3.62
N MET A 339 -26.30 8.90 -3.08
CA MET A 339 -27.59 8.20 -2.98
C MET A 339 -28.53 8.85 -1.96
N MET A 340 -28.00 9.36 -0.85
CA MET A 340 -28.80 10.13 0.11
C MET A 340 -29.34 11.40 -0.52
N LEU A 341 -28.52 12.13 -1.28
CA LEU A 341 -28.93 13.33 -2.03
C LEU A 341 -30.04 13.02 -3.04
N ALA A 342 -29.98 11.84 -3.68
CA ALA A 342 -31.02 11.34 -4.58
C ALA A 342 -32.25 10.77 -3.85
N LYS A 343 -32.35 10.90 -2.51
CA LYS A 343 -33.41 10.35 -1.65
C LYS A 343 -33.52 8.81 -1.73
N GLN A 344 -32.46 8.11 -2.13
CA GLN A 344 -32.39 6.66 -2.21
C GLN A 344 -31.72 6.10 -0.95
N ASN A 345 -32.30 6.32 0.23
CA ASN A 345 -31.70 5.97 1.53
C ASN A 345 -31.42 4.48 1.68
N TRP A 346 -32.22 3.60 1.07
CA TRP A 346 -31.99 2.16 1.08
C TRP A 346 -30.70 1.80 0.35
N ALA A 347 -30.45 2.43 -0.82
CA ALA A 347 -29.22 2.21 -1.62
C ALA A 347 -28.00 2.78 -0.89
N ALA A 348 -28.12 3.97 -0.27
CA ALA A 348 -27.07 4.55 0.56
C ALA A 348 -26.69 3.62 1.72
N GLY A 349 -27.65 3.00 2.40
CA GLY A 349 -27.41 2.02 3.45
C GLY A 349 -26.68 0.78 2.97
N LEU A 350 -27.10 0.20 1.83
CA LEU A 350 -26.42 -0.96 1.23
C LEU A 350 -24.99 -0.61 0.78
N ILE A 351 -24.76 0.58 0.20
CA ILE A 351 -23.45 1.05 -0.20
C ILE A 351 -22.55 1.22 1.03
N SER A 352 -23.06 1.77 2.13
CA SER A 352 -22.28 1.93 3.36
C SER A 352 -21.84 0.58 3.93
N ILE A 353 -22.74 -0.42 3.99
CA ILE A 353 -22.40 -1.78 4.44
C ILE A 353 -21.37 -2.43 3.50
N GLY A 354 -21.58 -2.32 2.19
CA GLY A 354 -20.68 -2.89 1.20
C GLY A 354 -19.30 -2.22 1.18
N SER A 355 -19.25 -0.90 1.42
CA SER A 355 -17.99 -0.17 1.59
C SER A 355 -17.22 -0.67 2.81
N LEU A 356 -17.90 -0.86 3.95
CA LEU A 356 -17.28 -1.44 5.16
C LEU A 356 -16.71 -2.84 4.88
N ALA A 357 -17.46 -3.71 4.22
CA ALA A 357 -17.00 -5.04 3.83
C ALA A 357 -15.78 -4.94 2.89
N GLY A 358 -15.85 -4.06 1.87
CA GLY A 358 -14.77 -3.84 0.91
C GLY A 358 -13.49 -3.34 1.59
N LEU A 359 -13.58 -2.35 2.45
CA LEU A 359 -12.46 -1.80 3.20
C LEU A 359 -11.85 -2.85 4.14
N THR A 360 -12.68 -3.67 4.80
CA THR A 360 -12.22 -4.76 5.68
C THR A 360 -11.38 -5.78 4.91
N SER A 361 -11.76 -6.12 3.66
CA SER A 361 -10.96 -7.04 2.82
C SER A 361 -9.59 -6.47 2.49
N VAL A 362 -9.50 -5.17 2.20
CA VAL A 362 -8.22 -4.49 1.88
C VAL A 362 -7.33 -4.37 3.11
N LEU A 363 -7.90 -4.10 4.28
CA LEU A 363 -7.15 -4.10 5.55
C LEU A 363 -6.41 -5.42 5.76
N LEU A 364 -7.07 -6.57 5.57
CA LEU A 364 -6.42 -7.88 5.68
C LEU A 364 -5.26 -8.05 4.70
N VAL A 365 -5.43 -7.63 3.44
CA VAL A 365 -4.41 -7.76 2.41
C VAL A 365 -3.20 -6.89 2.70
N LEU A 366 -3.41 -5.60 3.07
CA LEU A 366 -2.32 -4.66 3.34
C LEU A 366 -1.50 -5.07 4.57
N GLU A 367 -2.16 -5.45 5.68
CA GLU A 367 -1.46 -5.93 6.88
C GLU A 367 -0.69 -7.22 6.61
N MET A 368 -1.27 -8.14 5.84
CA MET A 368 -0.61 -9.37 5.42
C MET A 368 0.61 -9.08 4.55
N ALA A 369 0.51 -8.15 3.59
CA ALA A 369 1.61 -7.75 2.72
C ALA A 369 2.75 -7.11 3.54
N ALA A 370 2.45 -6.16 4.43
CA ALA A 370 3.42 -5.55 5.33
C ALA A 370 4.16 -6.61 6.16
N THR A 371 3.44 -7.56 6.75
CA THR A 371 4.05 -8.62 7.56
C THR A 371 4.91 -9.56 6.72
N ARG A 372 4.51 -9.92 5.50
CA ARG A 372 5.30 -10.78 4.60
C ARG A 372 6.60 -10.12 4.17
N ILE A 373 6.60 -8.82 3.85
CA ILE A 373 7.82 -8.08 3.49
C ILE A 373 8.79 -8.01 4.67
N LEU A 374 8.31 -7.61 5.86
CA LEU A 374 9.15 -7.60 7.05
C LEU A 374 9.68 -8.98 7.41
N TYR A 375 8.87 -10.03 7.21
CA TYR A 375 9.33 -11.40 7.39
C TYR A 375 10.46 -11.77 6.43
N ALA A 376 10.33 -11.43 5.13
CA ALA A 376 11.37 -11.62 4.13
C ALA A 376 12.65 -10.84 4.49
N MET A 377 12.53 -9.56 4.87
CA MET A 377 13.65 -8.74 5.32
C MET A 377 14.31 -9.30 6.59
N SER A 378 13.54 -9.90 7.49
CA SER A 378 14.08 -10.57 8.67
C SER A 378 14.86 -11.85 8.29
N ARG A 379 14.33 -12.64 7.35
CA ARG A 379 15.00 -13.83 6.80
C ARG A 379 16.33 -13.48 6.14
N ASP A 380 16.38 -12.37 5.42
CA ASP A 380 17.61 -11.86 4.81
C ASP A 380 18.52 -11.10 5.79
N HIS A 381 18.20 -11.15 7.09
CA HIS A 381 18.97 -10.56 8.19
C HIS A 381 19.06 -9.02 8.17
N PHE A 382 18.09 -8.33 7.55
CA PHE A 382 18.00 -6.88 7.60
C PHE A 382 17.36 -6.36 8.88
N ILE A 383 16.53 -7.16 9.53
CA ILE A 383 15.93 -6.86 10.82
C ILE A 383 16.10 -8.05 11.79
N SER A 384 15.75 -7.84 13.04
CA SER A 384 15.99 -8.82 14.12
C SER A 384 15.44 -10.21 13.81
N LYS A 385 16.24 -11.25 14.06
CA LYS A 385 15.85 -12.67 13.96
C LYS A 385 14.64 -13.06 14.81
N ARG A 386 14.27 -12.24 15.80
CA ARG A 386 13.07 -12.48 16.62
C ARG A 386 11.79 -12.48 15.79
N PHE A 387 11.77 -11.71 14.70
CA PHE A 387 10.63 -11.58 13.79
C PHE A 387 10.47 -12.77 12.83
N GLN A 388 11.47 -13.67 12.75
CA GLN A 388 11.37 -14.93 12.00
C GLN A 388 10.56 -16.00 12.74
N LYS A 389 10.26 -15.79 14.03
CA LYS A 389 9.57 -16.80 14.83
C LYS A 389 8.12 -16.98 14.38
N ILE A 390 7.81 -18.20 13.96
CA ILE A 390 6.46 -18.62 13.62
C ILE A 390 5.78 -19.16 14.88
N HIS A 391 4.54 -18.75 15.12
CA HIS A 391 3.76 -19.20 16.28
C HIS A 391 3.45 -20.70 16.17
N PRO A 392 3.74 -21.52 17.18
CA PRO A 392 3.65 -22.98 17.09
C PRO A 392 2.22 -23.49 16.79
N LYS A 393 1.20 -22.83 17.34
CA LYS A 393 -0.22 -23.21 17.16
C LYS A 393 -0.81 -22.65 15.87
N PHE A 394 -0.59 -21.36 15.59
CA PHE A 394 -1.26 -20.65 14.50
C PHE A 394 -0.50 -20.70 13.17
N LYS A 395 0.78 -21.10 13.20
CA LYS A 395 1.66 -21.17 12.01
C LYS A 395 1.82 -19.85 11.27
N THR A 396 1.68 -18.73 12.00
CA THR A 396 1.80 -17.35 11.50
C THR A 396 2.93 -16.61 12.21
N PRO A 397 3.51 -15.54 11.64
CA PRO A 397 4.50 -14.69 12.29
C PRO A 397 3.82 -13.72 13.29
N ALA A 398 3.17 -14.27 14.33
CA ALA A 398 2.29 -13.56 15.24
C ALA A 398 2.94 -12.32 15.87
N LEU A 399 4.21 -12.40 16.30
CA LEU A 399 4.92 -11.27 16.90
C LEU A 399 5.02 -10.11 15.90
N LEU A 400 5.36 -10.42 14.65
CA LEU A 400 5.51 -9.42 13.60
C LEU A 400 4.17 -8.78 13.24
N THR A 401 3.11 -9.58 13.12
CA THR A 401 1.74 -9.11 12.84
C THR A 401 1.28 -8.15 13.94
N TRP A 402 1.42 -8.50 15.22
CA TRP A 402 1.11 -7.61 16.34
C TRP A 402 1.97 -6.33 16.37
N THR A 403 3.22 -6.41 15.92
CA THR A 403 4.09 -5.22 15.82
C THR A 403 3.56 -4.26 14.75
N VAL A 404 3.19 -4.77 13.57
CA VAL A 404 2.60 -3.96 12.49
C VAL A 404 1.28 -3.34 12.92
N GLY A 405 0.37 -4.14 13.50
CA GLY A 405 -0.91 -3.64 14.03
C GLY A 405 -0.72 -2.57 15.12
N GLY A 406 0.21 -2.78 16.04
CA GLY A 406 0.53 -1.80 17.09
C GLY A 406 1.08 -0.49 16.54
N LEU A 407 1.97 -0.55 15.55
CA LEU A 407 2.47 0.65 14.85
C LEU A 407 1.36 1.36 14.07
N ALA A 408 0.44 0.61 13.47
CA ALA A 408 -0.71 1.18 12.79
C ALA A 408 -1.65 1.93 13.75
N VAL A 409 -1.89 1.39 14.95
CA VAL A 409 -2.66 2.10 16.00
C VAL A 409 -2.01 3.43 16.36
N LEU A 410 -0.67 3.48 16.50
CA LEU A 410 0.04 4.75 16.73
C LEU A 410 -0.09 5.72 15.55
N GLY A 411 -0.02 5.20 14.32
CA GLY A 411 -0.18 6.00 13.11
C GLY A 411 -1.57 6.62 12.97
N ILE A 412 -2.63 5.91 13.35
CA ILE A 412 -4.03 6.41 13.35
C ILE A 412 -4.19 7.65 14.24
N LEU A 413 -3.41 7.76 15.31
CA LEU A 413 -3.47 8.91 16.20
C LEU A 413 -2.85 10.18 15.59
N THR A 414 -1.96 10.03 14.59
CA THR A 414 -1.13 11.12 14.07
C THR A 414 -1.36 11.45 12.59
N LEU A 415 -1.94 10.54 11.80
CA LEU A 415 -2.13 10.71 10.36
C LEU A 415 -3.61 10.80 10.01
N ASN A 416 -3.96 11.73 9.14
CA ASN A 416 -5.27 11.75 8.50
C ASN A 416 -5.27 10.92 7.19
N LEU A 417 -6.47 10.68 6.65
CA LEU A 417 -6.67 9.87 5.45
C LEU A 417 -5.88 10.41 4.24
N SER A 418 -5.94 11.72 3.98
CA SER A 418 -5.29 12.34 2.82
C SER A 418 -3.77 12.23 2.90
N VAL A 419 -3.16 12.62 4.02
CA VAL A 419 -1.70 12.55 4.22
C VAL A 419 -1.22 11.11 4.17
N ALA A 420 -1.96 10.18 4.77
CA ALA A 420 -1.61 8.75 4.72
C ALA A 420 -1.66 8.21 3.28
N ALA A 421 -2.70 8.56 2.49
CA ALA A 421 -2.81 8.17 1.09
C ALA A 421 -1.69 8.79 0.24
N GLU A 422 -1.34 10.06 0.46
CA GLU A 422 -0.24 10.72 -0.24
C GLU A 422 1.12 10.07 0.06
N LEU A 423 1.42 9.77 1.33
CA LEU A 423 2.66 9.07 1.72
C LEU A 423 2.72 7.66 1.11
N CYS A 424 1.60 6.95 1.09
CA CYS A 424 1.48 5.66 0.44
C CYS A 424 1.81 5.78 -1.06
N ASN A 425 1.26 6.80 -1.75
CA ASN A 425 1.56 7.05 -3.16
C ASN A 425 3.04 7.32 -3.42
N TYR A 426 3.70 8.14 -2.59
CA TYR A 426 5.15 8.37 -2.71
C TYR A 426 5.94 7.06 -2.59
N GLY A 427 5.54 6.19 -1.66
CA GLY A 427 6.12 4.86 -1.50
C GLY A 427 5.94 4.01 -2.77
N THR A 428 4.72 3.90 -3.25
CA THR A 428 4.37 3.10 -4.42
C THR A 428 5.05 3.62 -5.70
N PHE A 429 5.03 4.93 -5.95
CA PHE A 429 5.76 5.51 -7.09
C PHE A 429 7.24 5.17 -7.05
N THR A 430 7.87 5.26 -5.89
CA THR A 430 9.28 4.93 -5.74
C THR A 430 9.55 3.45 -6.04
N SER A 431 8.72 2.53 -5.54
CA SER A 431 8.85 1.10 -5.81
C SER A 431 8.64 0.79 -7.31
N PHE A 432 7.66 1.43 -7.96
CA PHE A 432 7.38 1.27 -9.38
C PHE A 432 8.51 1.80 -10.26
N ILE A 433 9.08 2.97 -9.94
CA ILE A 433 10.24 3.53 -10.63
C ILE A 433 11.43 2.56 -10.53
N ILE A 434 11.68 2.02 -9.34
CA ILE A 434 12.79 1.10 -9.12
C ILE A 434 12.58 -0.21 -9.88
N VAL A 435 11.38 -0.76 -9.93
CA VAL A 435 11.08 -1.97 -10.69
C VAL A 435 11.24 -1.74 -12.20
N CYS A 436 10.77 -0.60 -12.72
CA CYS A 436 10.98 -0.23 -14.12
C CYS A 436 12.49 -0.09 -14.46
N LEU A 437 13.26 0.56 -13.58
CA LEU A 437 14.70 0.70 -13.72
C LEU A 437 15.42 -0.66 -13.65
N ALA A 438 15.00 -1.52 -12.73
CA ALA A 438 15.57 -2.86 -12.55
C ALA A 438 15.36 -3.75 -13.80
N VAL A 439 14.21 -3.65 -14.50
CA VAL A 439 13.99 -4.32 -15.80
C VAL A 439 15.01 -3.85 -16.83
N LEU A 440 15.23 -2.54 -16.94
CA LEU A 440 16.21 -1.97 -17.88
C LEU A 440 17.63 -2.47 -17.57
N ILE A 441 18.03 -2.43 -16.30
CA ILE A 441 19.36 -2.90 -15.86
C ILE A 441 19.52 -4.39 -16.14
N LEU A 442 18.54 -5.24 -15.75
CA LEU A 442 18.66 -6.68 -15.93
C LEU A 442 18.69 -7.10 -17.40
N ARG A 443 18.10 -6.32 -18.30
CA ARG A 443 18.22 -6.56 -19.74
C ARG A 443 19.64 -6.32 -20.29
N HIS A 444 20.41 -5.44 -19.65
CA HIS A 444 21.81 -5.20 -19.99
C HIS A 444 22.77 -6.15 -19.27
N THR A 445 22.52 -6.46 -17.99
CA THR A 445 23.44 -7.26 -17.17
C THR A 445 23.27 -8.76 -17.39
N ASP A 446 22.04 -9.23 -17.67
CA ASP A 446 21.72 -10.63 -17.96
C ASP A 446 20.78 -10.76 -19.18
N PRO A 447 21.29 -10.46 -20.41
CA PRO A 447 20.48 -10.45 -21.62
C PRO A 447 19.95 -11.83 -22.02
N ASN A 448 20.66 -12.90 -21.65
CA ASN A 448 20.37 -14.28 -22.06
C ASN A 448 19.39 -15.01 -21.14
N ARG A 449 19.01 -14.41 -20.00
CA ARG A 449 18.08 -15.03 -19.06
C ARG A 449 16.71 -15.27 -19.73
N PRO A 450 16.13 -16.47 -19.59
CA PRO A 450 14.80 -16.77 -20.12
C PRO A 450 13.73 -15.82 -19.57
N ARG A 451 12.98 -15.17 -20.46
CA ARG A 451 11.90 -14.24 -20.13
C ARG A 451 10.61 -14.74 -20.75
N PRO A 452 9.79 -15.50 -20.03
CA PRO A 452 8.51 -16.00 -20.54
C PRO A 452 7.56 -14.88 -20.97
N PHE A 453 7.52 -13.80 -20.20
CA PHE A 453 6.87 -12.54 -20.57
C PHE A 453 7.94 -11.45 -20.75
N LYS A 454 7.84 -10.67 -21.83
CA LYS A 454 8.73 -9.54 -22.11
C LYS A 454 7.90 -8.28 -22.24
N VAL A 455 8.28 -7.21 -21.51
CA VAL A 455 7.68 -5.89 -21.71
C VAL A 455 7.81 -5.50 -23.18
N PRO A 456 6.69 -5.24 -23.89
CA PRO A 456 6.73 -4.79 -25.27
C PRO A 456 7.42 -3.42 -25.38
N TRP A 457 7.94 -3.11 -26.56
CA TRP A 457 8.59 -1.83 -26.87
C TRP A 457 9.61 -1.35 -25.81
N SER A 458 10.30 -2.26 -25.17
CA SER A 458 11.40 -1.88 -24.27
C SER A 458 12.58 -1.34 -25.11
N PRO A 459 13.24 -0.22 -24.69
CA PRO A 459 13.16 0.41 -23.36
C PRO A 459 12.02 1.44 -23.16
N LEU A 460 11.20 1.71 -24.17
CA LEU A 460 10.24 2.83 -24.17
C LEU A 460 9.23 2.72 -22.99
N LEU A 461 8.53 1.58 -22.84
CA LEU A 461 7.49 1.46 -21.80
C LEU A 461 8.03 1.53 -20.37
N PRO A 462 9.15 0.87 -19.99
CA PRO A 462 9.76 1.08 -18.69
C PRO A 462 10.16 2.54 -18.43
N VAL A 463 10.72 3.24 -19.45
CA VAL A 463 11.07 4.66 -19.33
C VAL A 463 9.83 5.53 -19.14
N LEU A 464 8.75 5.27 -19.87
CA LEU A 464 7.47 5.96 -19.68
C LEU A 464 6.90 5.73 -18.28
N GLY A 465 7.03 4.52 -17.71
CA GLY A 465 6.66 4.22 -16.33
C GLY A 465 7.43 5.11 -15.33
N ILE A 466 8.74 5.23 -15.52
CA ILE A 466 9.59 6.11 -14.70
C ILE A 466 9.15 7.57 -14.83
N ILE A 467 8.89 8.04 -16.06
CA ILE A 467 8.50 9.44 -16.32
C ILE A 467 7.11 9.73 -15.75
N CYS A 468 6.13 8.84 -15.92
CA CYS A 468 4.78 9.05 -15.41
C CYS A 468 4.75 9.06 -13.88
N CYS A 469 5.33 8.05 -13.24
CA CYS A 469 5.39 7.97 -11.77
C CYS A 469 6.23 9.11 -11.18
N GLY A 470 7.41 9.38 -11.75
CA GLY A 470 8.28 10.47 -11.33
C GLY A 470 7.67 11.85 -11.57
N GLY A 471 6.97 12.02 -12.69
CA GLY A 471 6.28 13.27 -13.03
C GLY A 471 5.16 13.62 -12.04
N LEU A 472 4.30 12.64 -11.70
CA LEU A 472 3.25 12.82 -10.68
C LEU A 472 3.86 13.11 -9.31
N MET A 473 4.93 12.42 -8.94
CA MET A 473 5.64 12.62 -7.68
C MET A 473 6.26 14.00 -7.57
N VAL A 474 6.95 14.49 -8.64
CA VAL A 474 7.54 15.82 -8.69
C VAL A 474 6.44 16.90 -8.68
N TYR A 475 5.38 16.72 -9.47
CA TYR A 475 4.25 17.64 -9.51
C TYR A 475 3.68 17.87 -8.09
N LYS A 476 3.37 16.80 -7.37
CA LYS A 476 2.84 16.91 -6.00
C LYS A 476 3.84 17.53 -5.02
N SER A 477 5.13 17.25 -5.19
CA SER A 477 6.18 17.85 -4.35
C SER A 477 6.29 19.37 -4.53
N MET A 478 5.93 19.91 -5.71
CA MET A 478 5.91 21.34 -5.96
C MET A 478 4.74 22.07 -5.26
N GLU A 479 3.68 21.36 -4.88
CA GLU A 479 2.57 21.92 -4.10
C GLU A 479 2.94 22.18 -2.63
N ALA A 480 4.18 21.86 -2.19
CA ALA A 480 4.73 22.09 -0.86
C ALA A 480 3.86 21.55 0.31
N GLY A 481 3.17 20.43 0.10
CA GLY A 481 2.40 19.75 1.15
C GLY A 481 3.28 19.10 2.22
N SER A 482 2.69 18.76 3.38
CA SER A 482 3.40 18.08 4.47
C SER A 482 3.99 16.73 4.07
N SER A 483 3.33 15.99 3.20
CA SER A 483 3.78 14.70 2.65
C SER A 483 5.07 14.83 1.83
N ALA A 484 5.25 15.93 1.10
CA ALA A 484 6.47 16.21 0.32
C ALA A 484 7.71 16.38 1.20
N LEU A 485 7.56 16.83 2.44
CA LEU A 485 8.65 16.92 3.42
C LEU A 485 8.83 15.60 4.20
N LEU A 486 7.75 14.93 4.55
CA LEU A 486 7.80 13.69 5.33
C LEU A 486 8.44 12.54 4.57
N PHE A 487 8.24 12.45 3.25
CA PHE A 487 8.79 11.36 2.44
C PHE A 487 10.32 11.35 2.37
N PRO A 488 11.04 12.46 2.06
CA PRO A 488 12.51 12.49 2.15
C PRO A 488 13.05 12.19 3.56
N VAL A 489 12.35 12.64 4.61
CA VAL A 489 12.71 12.31 6.00
C VAL A 489 12.60 10.80 6.23
N TRP A 490 11.51 10.17 5.75
CA TRP A 490 11.34 8.72 5.83
C TRP A 490 12.48 7.97 5.14
N LEU A 491 12.86 8.38 3.92
CA LEU A 491 13.99 7.80 3.20
C LEU A 491 15.32 7.97 3.96
N GLY A 492 15.55 9.16 4.52
CA GLY A 492 16.73 9.44 5.35
C GLY A 492 16.81 8.55 6.58
N VAL A 493 15.69 8.37 7.29
CA VAL A 493 15.60 7.46 8.44
C VAL A 493 15.91 6.02 8.03
N GLY A 494 15.36 5.54 6.91
CA GLY A 494 15.64 4.21 6.39
C GLY A 494 17.11 4.00 6.05
N ALA A 495 17.75 4.98 5.41
CA ALA A 495 19.17 4.95 5.10
C ALA A 495 20.04 4.92 6.38
N ILE A 496 19.71 5.76 7.37
CA ILE A 496 20.42 5.78 8.67
C ILE A 496 20.29 4.43 9.39
N ILE A 497 19.08 3.87 9.45
CA ILE A 497 18.85 2.56 10.08
C ILE A 497 19.69 1.48 9.39
N TYR A 498 19.73 1.48 8.04
CA TYR A 498 20.56 0.53 7.30
C TYR A 498 22.06 0.67 7.65
N LEU A 499 22.56 1.91 7.66
CA LEU A 499 23.96 2.18 7.96
C LEU A 499 24.31 1.74 9.39
N LEU A 500 23.48 2.04 10.38
CA LEU A 500 23.68 1.64 11.77
C LEU A 500 23.59 0.13 11.94
N TYR A 501 22.56 -0.50 11.36
CA TYR A 501 22.37 -1.94 11.47
C TYR A 501 23.42 -2.72 10.67
N GLY A 502 23.79 -2.27 9.48
CA GLY A 502 24.86 -2.84 8.67
C GLY A 502 26.21 -2.75 9.38
N PHE A 503 26.46 -1.67 10.11
CA PHE A 503 27.64 -1.51 10.96
C PHE A 503 27.68 -2.58 12.07
N ILE A 504 26.60 -2.76 12.81
CA ILE A 504 26.48 -3.76 13.88
C ILE A 504 26.64 -5.17 13.33
N ARG A 505 25.98 -5.48 12.21
CA ARG A 505 26.02 -6.80 11.55
C ARG A 505 27.41 -7.17 11.06
N ASN A 506 28.14 -6.23 10.46
CA ASN A 506 29.52 -6.46 10.04
C ASN A 506 30.43 -6.74 11.23
N ARG A 507 30.27 -6.00 12.32
CA ARG A 507 31.04 -6.22 13.55
C ARG A 507 30.79 -7.62 14.16
N ASP A 508 29.53 -8.08 14.14
CA ASP A 508 29.18 -9.40 14.66
C ASP A 508 29.72 -10.53 13.77
N ASN A 509 29.75 -10.35 12.46
CA ASN A 509 30.33 -11.31 11.52
C ASN A 509 31.86 -11.39 11.68
N GLU A 510 32.57 -10.28 11.81
CA GLU A 510 34.00 -10.26 12.09
C GLU A 510 34.32 -10.98 13.41
N ASN A 511 33.57 -10.73 14.46
CA ASN A 511 33.72 -11.42 15.74
C ASN A 511 33.45 -12.92 15.66
N ARG A 512 32.53 -13.37 14.79
CA ARG A 512 32.21 -14.77 14.57
C ARG A 512 33.35 -15.47 13.81
N ILE A 513 33.82 -14.86 12.73
CA ILE A 513 34.93 -15.39 11.93
C ILE A 513 36.21 -15.49 12.79
N HIS A 514 36.48 -14.48 13.61
CA HIS A 514 37.59 -14.50 14.55
C HIS A 514 37.50 -15.66 15.56
N LYS A 515 36.31 -15.88 16.13
CA LYS A 515 36.07 -17.03 17.03
C LYS A 515 36.23 -18.37 16.35
N GLU A 516 35.75 -18.51 15.11
CA GLU A 516 35.89 -19.76 14.33
C GLU A 516 37.37 -20.03 13.99
N LEU A 517 38.12 -18.98 13.63
CA LEU A 517 39.56 -19.10 13.40
C LEU A 517 40.34 -19.49 14.67
N VAL A 518 40.05 -18.83 15.80
CA VAL A 518 40.68 -19.16 17.09
C VAL A 518 40.33 -20.58 17.52
N HIS A 519 39.10 -21.05 17.33
CA HIS A 519 38.70 -22.42 17.63
C HIS A 519 39.36 -23.44 16.68
N GLY A 520 39.56 -23.08 15.39
CA GLY A 520 40.26 -23.88 14.42
C GLY A 520 41.74 -24.07 14.82
N PHE A 521 42.42 -22.98 15.14
CA PHE A 521 43.82 -23.02 15.62
C PHE A 521 44.00 -23.86 16.90
N LEU A 522 43.07 -23.71 17.87
CA LEU A 522 43.14 -24.49 19.12
C LEU A 522 42.85 -25.98 18.92
N ARG A 523 42.09 -26.36 17.88
CA ARG A 523 41.90 -27.77 17.49
C ARG A 523 43.14 -28.36 16.85
N GLU A 524 43.75 -27.64 15.90
CA GLU A 524 45.01 -28.08 15.25
C GLU A 524 46.11 -28.25 16.27
N GLU A 525 46.31 -27.32 17.23
CA GLU A 525 47.28 -27.47 18.31
C GLU A 525 47.01 -28.68 19.23
N SER A 526 45.72 -29.02 19.43
CA SER A 526 45.38 -30.21 20.26
C SER A 526 45.54 -31.53 19.53
N GLU A 527 45.47 -31.57 18.19
CA GLU A 527 45.70 -32.73 17.35
C GLU A 527 47.19 -32.95 17.09
N GLU A 528 48.05 -31.92 17.08
CA GLU A 528 49.50 -32.04 17.00
C GLU A 528 50.15 -32.49 18.33
N GLN A 529 49.46 -32.37 19.47
CA GLN A 529 49.94 -32.80 20.79
C GLN A 529 49.51 -34.23 21.18
N GLN A 530 48.75 -34.93 20.34
CA GLN A 530 48.42 -36.34 20.46
C GLN A 530 49.19 -37.19 19.49
#